data_c5f91ca0ddf89fcb334fd7cf875ed875
#
_entry.id   c5f91ca0ddf89fcb334fd7cf875ed875
#
_cell.length_a   1.000
_cell.length_b   1.000
_cell.length_c   1.000
_cell.angle_alpha   90.00
_cell.angle_beta   90.00
_cell.angle_gamma   90.00
#
_symmetry.space_group_name_H-M   'P 1'
#
loop_
_entity.id
_entity.type
_entity.pdbx_description
1 polymer ?
#
loop_
_entity_poly.entity_id
_entity_poly.type
_entity_poly.pdbx_seq_one_letter_code
_entity_poly.pdbx_strand_id
1 'polypeptide(L)'
;MSRLLGRSAYACYSRLITPVRQVDYRSFLNKLWEAMPAEAFVAMASDPKVLGDPRLKTQHLVGGASKWVKVNETEITGRHQMRVAHQKYADEKLTEIAARVDAHGRASIFYRKVDGVWKFAGIEPDIRWSTGNHEELFQDGEEKFGEEREAR
;
A
#
# COMPACT_ATOMS: atom_id res chain seq x y z
N MET A 1 3.28 -8.86 -22.74
CA MET A 1 3.68 -8.79 -21.31
C MET A 1 2.62 -8.23 -20.35
N SER A 2 1.47 -7.75 -20.82
CA SER A 2 0.42 -7.13 -19.97
C SER A 2 -0.51 -8.11 -19.20
N ARG A 3 -0.37 -9.43 -19.41
CA ARG A 3 -1.26 -10.44 -18.77
C ARG A 3 -0.88 -10.86 -17.34
N LEU A 4 0.30 -10.52 -16.85
CA LEU A 4 0.76 -10.91 -15.51
C LEU A 4 0.25 -9.98 -14.40
N LEU A 5 0.06 -8.69 -14.68
CA LEU A 5 -0.46 -7.71 -13.72
C LEU A 5 -1.95 -7.95 -13.39
N GLY A 6 -2.76 -8.34 -14.38
CA GLY A 6 -4.17 -8.64 -14.17
C GLY A 6 -4.44 -9.83 -13.22
N ARG A 7 -3.61 -10.87 -13.28
CA ARG A 7 -3.75 -12.04 -12.37
C ARG A 7 -3.34 -11.74 -10.94
N SER A 8 -2.36 -10.86 -10.71
CA SER A 8 -1.91 -10.46 -9.38
C SER A 8 -2.96 -9.60 -8.66
N ALA A 9 -3.57 -8.63 -9.35
CA ALA A 9 -4.62 -7.80 -8.79
C ALA A 9 -5.88 -8.61 -8.44
N TYR A 10 -6.32 -9.52 -9.31
CA TYR A 10 -7.46 -10.40 -9.04
C TYR A 10 -7.20 -11.39 -7.89
N ALA A 11 -5.99 -11.93 -7.78
CA ALA A 11 -5.63 -12.81 -6.68
C ALA A 11 -5.60 -12.06 -5.33
N CYS A 12 -5.30 -10.77 -5.34
CA CYS A 12 -5.37 -9.91 -4.17
C CYS A 12 -6.82 -9.58 -3.78
N TYR A 13 -7.68 -9.29 -4.76
CA TYR A 13 -9.08 -8.91 -4.55
C TYR A 13 -9.88 -9.97 -3.78
N SER A 14 -9.74 -11.26 -4.15
CA SER A 14 -10.46 -12.35 -3.48
C SER A 14 -10.08 -12.54 -2.00
N ARG A 15 -8.94 -11.95 -1.58
CA ARG A 15 -8.44 -11.97 -0.19
C ARG A 15 -8.78 -10.72 0.61
N LEU A 16 -9.44 -9.74 0.00
CA LEU A 16 -9.92 -8.54 0.69
C LEU A 16 -11.32 -8.76 1.26
N ILE A 17 -11.62 -8.06 2.33
CA ILE A 17 -13.02 -7.91 2.78
C ILE A 17 -13.64 -6.67 2.15
N THR A 18 -14.96 -6.66 2.01
CA THR A 18 -15.71 -5.49 1.60
C THR A 18 -16.68 -5.08 2.71
N PRO A 19 -16.61 -3.82 3.23
CA PRO A 19 -15.55 -2.85 2.96
C PRO A 19 -14.23 -3.21 3.66
N VAL A 20 -13.11 -2.73 3.10
CA VAL A 20 -11.82 -2.67 3.82
C VAL A 20 -12.00 -1.71 4.98
N ARG A 21 -11.79 -2.20 6.21
CA ARG A 21 -12.13 -1.46 7.43
C ARG A 21 -11.36 -0.15 7.58
N GLN A 22 -10.04 -0.20 7.30
CA GLN A 22 -9.17 0.95 7.51
C GLN A 22 -7.97 0.88 6.56
N VAL A 23 -7.75 1.96 5.84
CA VAL A 23 -6.49 2.20 5.10
C VAL A 23 -5.94 3.52 5.62
N ASP A 24 -4.90 3.44 6.45
CA ASP A 24 -4.30 4.61 7.09
C ASP A 24 -2.96 4.93 6.44
N TYR A 25 -2.97 5.82 5.48
CA TYR A 25 -1.80 6.28 4.75
C TYR A 25 -1.34 7.67 5.20
N ARG A 26 -1.70 8.10 6.42
CA ARG A 26 -1.29 9.40 6.95
C ARG A 26 0.21 9.56 7.05
N SER A 27 0.96 8.47 7.23
CA SER A 27 2.43 8.53 7.33
C SER A 27 3.14 8.99 6.04
N PHE A 28 2.46 8.97 4.88
CA PHE A 28 3.06 9.38 3.59
C PHE A 28 2.09 10.05 2.60
N LEU A 29 0.78 9.86 2.73
CA LEU A 29 -0.26 10.44 1.87
C LEU A 29 -1.16 11.43 2.60
N ASN A 30 -0.97 11.59 3.93
CA ASN A 30 -1.83 12.38 4.80
C ASN A 30 -3.32 12.03 4.66
N LYS A 31 -3.65 10.74 4.47
CA LYS A 31 -5.00 10.27 4.20
C LYS A 31 -5.37 9.05 5.03
N LEU A 32 -6.59 9.09 5.55
CA LEU A 32 -7.25 7.97 6.22
C LEU A 32 -8.58 7.65 5.54
N TRP A 33 -8.80 6.39 5.21
CA TRP A 33 -10.09 5.85 4.82
C TRP A 33 -10.56 4.86 5.89
N GLU A 34 -11.68 5.16 6.53
CA GLU A 34 -12.24 4.33 7.60
C GLU A 34 -13.07 3.15 7.08
N ALA A 35 -13.65 3.28 5.88
CA ALA A 35 -14.41 2.22 5.22
C ALA A 35 -14.31 2.38 3.70
N MET A 36 -13.32 1.74 3.08
CA MET A 36 -13.11 1.81 1.64
C MET A 36 -13.66 0.54 0.98
N PRO A 37 -14.48 0.62 -0.08
CA PRO A 37 -14.82 -0.54 -0.90
C PRO A 37 -13.57 -1.23 -1.40
N ALA A 38 -13.55 -2.57 -1.41
CA ALA A 38 -12.36 -3.33 -1.81
C ALA A 38 -11.93 -3.02 -3.25
N GLU A 39 -12.91 -2.83 -4.14
CA GLU A 39 -12.69 -2.40 -5.53
C GLU A 39 -12.05 -1.01 -5.62
N ALA A 40 -12.44 -0.08 -4.77
CA ALA A 40 -11.84 1.25 -4.71
C ALA A 40 -10.39 1.20 -4.21
N PHE A 41 -10.10 0.34 -3.22
CA PHE A 41 -8.73 0.10 -2.76
C PHE A 41 -7.83 -0.46 -3.87
N VAL A 42 -8.33 -1.47 -4.59
CA VAL A 42 -7.59 -2.07 -5.72
C VAL A 42 -7.40 -1.06 -6.84
N ALA A 43 -8.44 -0.29 -7.19
CA ALA A 43 -8.37 0.74 -8.21
C ALA A 43 -7.34 1.83 -7.85
N MET A 44 -7.34 2.31 -6.61
CA MET A 44 -6.34 3.28 -6.11
C MET A 44 -4.92 2.70 -6.18
N ALA A 45 -4.70 1.51 -5.63
CA ALA A 45 -3.37 0.89 -5.62
C ALA A 45 -2.84 0.59 -7.03
N SER A 46 -3.72 0.32 -7.99
CA SER A 46 -3.38 0.02 -9.39
C SER A 46 -3.40 1.26 -10.30
N ASP A 47 -3.66 2.44 -9.76
CA ASP A 47 -3.72 3.67 -10.54
C ASP A 47 -2.32 4.01 -11.11
N PRO A 48 -2.22 4.45 -12.38
CA PRO A 48 -0.95 4.86 -13.00
C PRO A 48 -0.22 5.98 -12.25
N LYS A 49 -0.91 6.75 -11.43
CA LYS A 49 -0.33 7.78 -10.57
C LYS A 49 0.15 7.24 -9.20
N VAL A 50 -0.03 5.94 -8.94
CA VAL A 50 0.39 5.25 -7.72
C VAL A 50 1.27 4.06 -8.10
N LEU A 51 0.91 2.82 -7.70
CA LEU A 51 1.72 1.63 -7.99
C LEU A 51 1.48 1.04 -9.39
N GLY A 52 0.48 1.54 -10.13
CA GLY A 52 0.16 1.12 -11.49
C GLY A 52 0.99 1.81 -12.58
N ASP A 53 1.90 2.73 -12.24
CA ASP A 53 2.81 3.35 -13.22
C ASP A 53 3.71 2.26 -13.86
N PRO A 54 3.67 2.05 -15.19
CA PRO A 54 4.50 1.04 -15.85
C PRO A 54 6.00 1.27 -15.69
N ARG A 55 6.41 2.51 -15.43
CA ARG A 55 7.79 2.90 -15.17
C ARG A 55 8.23 2.62 -13.74
N LEU A 56 7.29 2.33 -12.82
CA LEU A 56 7.59 2.08 -11.42
C LEU A 56 7.83 0.59 -11.17
N LYS A 57 8.94 0.27 -10.53
CA LYS A 57 9.19 -1.03 -9.91
C LYS A 57 9.15 -0.88 -8.41
N THR A 58 8.40 -1.76 -7.76
CA THR A 58 8.24 -1.73 -6.30
C THR A 58 8.41 -3.10 -5.70
N GLN A 59 9.02 -3.14 -4.51
CA GLN A 59 9.14 -4.33 -3.69
C GLN A 59 8.76 -4.00 -2.25
N HIS A 60 7.73 -4.66 -1.73
CA HIS A 60 7.38 -4.62 -0.33
C HIS A 60 7.90 -5.88 0.35
N LEU A 61 8.90 -5.74 1.21
CA LEU A 61 9.36 -6.80 2.07
C LEU A 61 8.64 -6.65 3.43
N VAL A 62 7.69 -7.54 3.66
CA VAL A 62 6.94 -7.62 4.91
C VAL A 62 7.47 -8.81 5.70
N GLY A 63 8.11 -8.57 6.81
CA GLY A 63 8.62 -9.60 7.70
C GLY A 63 7.48 -10.37 8.38
N GLY A 64 7.81 -11.48 9.02
CA GLY A 64 6.89 -12.19 9.90
C GLY A 64 6.32 -11.25 10.97
N ALA A 65 5.12 -11.53 11.45
CA ALA A 65 4.53 -10.72 12.51
C ALA A 65 5.37 -10.80 13.80
N SER A 66 5.86 -9.66 14.24
CA SER A 66 6.57 -9.53 15.51
C SER A 66 5.61 -9.63 16.71
N LYS A 67 4.34 -9.32 16.49
CA LYS A 67 3.28 -9.39 17.48
C LYS A 67 1.93 -9.62 16.81
N TRP A 68 1.15 -10.55 17.37
CA TRP A 68 -0.26 -10.71 17.08
C TRP A 68 -1.11 -10.17 18.21
N VAL A 69 -2.12 -9.39 17.89
CA VAL A 69 -3.08 -8.83 18.85
C VAL A 69 -4.46 -9.35 18.47
N LYS A 70 -5.00 -10.26 19.26
CA LYS A 70 -6.37 -10.72 19.11
C LYS A 70 -7.31 -9.61 19.60
N VAL A 71 -8.19 -9.14 18.72
CA VAL A 71 -9.21 -8.15 19.05
C VAL A 71 -10.47 -8.87 19.54
N ASN A 72 -10.90 -9.89 18.78
CA ASN A 72 -12.00 -10.79 19.12
C ASN A 72 -11.87 -12.11 18.33
N GLU A 73 -12.90 -12.95 18.30
CA GLU A 73 -12.84 -14.27 17.63
C GLU A 73 -12.73 -14.18 16.10
N THR A 74 -13.07 -13.04 15.53
CA THR A 74 -13.08 -12.82 14.08
C THR A 74 -12.13 -11.72 13.63
N GLU A 75 -11.42 -11.07 14.55
CA GLU A 75 -10.51 -9.95 14.23
C GLU A 75 -9.17 -10.09 14.93
N ILE A 76 -8.09 -9.92 14.16
CA ILE A 76 -6.72 -9.97 14.64
C ILE A 76 -5.88 -8.91 13.92
N THR A 77 -4.92 -8.35 14.62
CA THR A 77 -3.93 -7.42 14.05
C THR A 77 -2.54 -8.04 14.12
N GLY A 78 -1.85 -8.10 12.99
CA GLY A 78 -0.44 -8.44 12.90
C GLY A 78 0.41 -7.17 12.85
N ARG A 79 1.46 -7.09 13.68
CA ARG A 79 2.47 -6.03 13.59
C ARG A 79 3.70 -6.58 12.91
N HIS A 80 4.07 -5.97 11.78
CA HIS A 80 5.13 -6.43 10.91
C HIS A 80 6.21 -5.38 10.77
N GLN A 81 7.47 -5.81 10.72
CA GLN A 81 8.53 -4.97 10.18
C GLN A 81 8.36 -4.89 8.67
N MET A 82 8.52 -3.70 8.11
CA MET A 82 8.34 -3.46 6.69
C MET A 82 9.51 -2.67 6.12
N ARG A 83 9.95 -3.08 4.95
CA ARG A 83 10.85 -2.33 4.09
C ARG A 83 10.23 -2.26 2.70
N VAL A 84 10.27 -1.07 2.11
CA VAL A 84 9.71 -0.83 0.78
C VAL A 84 10.78 -0.18 -0.08
N ALA A 85 11.04 -0.76 -1.24
CA ALA A 85 11.93 -0.20 -2.24
C ALA A 85 11.13 0.17 -3.48
N HIS A 86 11.32 1.40 -3.95
CA HIS A 86 10.72 1.91 -5.17
C HIS A 86 11.80 2.42 -6.11
N GLN A 87 11.66 2.12 -7.39
CA GLN A 87 12.52 2.62 -8.45
C GLN A 87 11.66 3.04 -9.64
N LYS A 88 11.69 4.33 -9.97
CA LYS A 88 10.99 4.91 -11.11
C LYS A 88 11.99 5.16 -12.24
N TYR A 89 11.60 4.78 -13.44
CA TYR A 89 12.39 4.97 -14.64
C TYR A 89 11.89 6.19 -15.42
N ALA A 90 12.77 6.79 -16.22
CA ALA A 90 12.45 7.95 -17.03
C ALA A 90 11.37 7.63 -18.08
N ASP A 91 11.42 6.42 -18.65
CA ASP A 91 10.45 5.95 -19.65
C ASP A 91 10.11 4.45 -19.46
N GLU A 92 9.20 3.95 -20.28
CA GLU A 92 8.78 2.54 -20.25
C GLU A 92 9.82 1.54 -20.77
N LYS A 93 10.93 1.99 -21.34
CA LYS A 93 12.06 1.11 -21.74
C LYS A 93 12.82 0.61 -20.52
N LEU A 94 12.66 1.27 -19.36
CA LEU A 94 13.24 0.88 -18.08
C LEU A 94 14.77 0.80 -18.10
N THR A 95 15.43 1.73 -18.81
CA THR A 95 16.88 1.78 -18.95
C THR A 95 17.53 2.83 -18.06
N GLU A 96 16.90 4.01 -17.94
CA GLU A 96 17.40 5.12 -17.15
C GLU A 96 16.55 5.31 -15.89
N ILE A 97 17.20 5.39 -14.74
CA ILE A 97 16.53 5.58 -13.44
C ILE A 97 16.34 7.06 -13.20
N ALA A 98 15.09 7.48 -13.05
CA ALA A 98 14.72 8.84 -12.70
C ALA A 98 14.75 9.07 -11.19
N ALA A 99 14.16 8.15 -10.39
CA ALA A 99 14.08 8.28 -8.94
C ALA A 99 14.18 6.93 -8.22
N ARG A 100 14.69 6.96 -6.99
CA ARG A 100 14.70 5.82 -6.06
C ARG A 100 14.28 6.27 -4.68
N VAL A 101 13.52 5.41 -4.01
CA VAL A 101 13.13 5.57 -2.60
C VAL A 101 13.23 4.23 -1.90
N ASP A 102 13.90 4.23 -0.76
CA ASP A 102 13.87 3.13 0.20
C ASP A 102 13.22 3.63 1.49
N ALA A 103 12.13 3.00 1.90
CA ALA A 103 11.40 3.32 3.12
C ALA A 103 11.49 2.17 4.12
N HIS A 104 11.69 2.51 5.37
CA HIS A 104 11.86 1.59 6.48
C HIS A 104 10.87 1.92 7.59
N GLY A 105 10.21 0.89 8.11
CA GLY A 105 9.22 1.10 9.15
C GLY A 105 8.58 -0.19 9.59
N ARG A 106 7.37 -0.06 10.03
CA ARG A 106 6.49 -1.17 10.40
C ARG A 106 5.12 -0.97 9.78
N ALA A 107 4.32 -2.03 9.77
CA ALA A 107 2.91 -1.96 9.39
C ALA A 107 2.07 -2.71 10.42
N SER A 108 0.93 -2.12 10.79
CA SER A 108 -0.17 -2.85 11.38
C SER A 108 -1.06 -3.34 10.24
N ILE A 109 -1.23 -4.65 10.14
CA ILE A 109 -2.12 -5.24 9.13
C ILE A 109 -3.32 -5.83 9.87
N PHE A 110 -4.51 -5.42 9.48
CA PHE A 110 -5.76 -5.85 10.07
C PHE A 110 -6.33 -7.02 9.26
N TYR A 111 -6.79 -8.04 9.98
CA TYR A 111 -7.41 -9.21 9.38
C TYR A 111 -8.77 -9.45 10.01
N ARG A 112 -9.72 -9.91 9.20
CA ARG A 112 -11.04 -10.35 9.65
C ARG A 112 -11.35 -11.74 9.09
N LYS A 113 -11.94 -12.57 9.92
CA LYS A 113 -12.41 -13.90 9.54
C LYS A 113 -13.82 -13.79 8.96
N VAL A 114 -13.98 -14.24 7.71
CA VAL A 114 -15.25 -14.28 6.99
C VAL A 114 -15.43 -15.70 6.45
N ASP A 115 -16.52 -16.35 6.78
CA ASP A 115 -16.82 -17.74 6.37
C ASP A 115 -15.66 -18.70 6.68
N GLY A 116 -15.07 -18.57 7.87
CA GLY A 116 -13.95 -19.39 8.32
C GLY A 116 -12.57 -19.00 7.77
N VAL A 117 -12.48 -18.07 6.81
CA VAL A 117 -11.24 -17.66 6.13
C VAL A 117 -10.78 -16.29 6.62
N TRP A 118 -9.51 -16.19 6.99
CA TRP A 118 -8.89 -14.90 7.33
C TRP A 118 -8.62 -14.10 6.05
N LYS A 119 -9.14 -12.88 6.02
CA LYS A 119 -8.99 -11.94 4.90
C LYS A 119 -8.33 -10.65 5.36
N PHE A 120 -7.65 -9.98 4.45
CA PHE A 120 -7.11 -8.63 4.67
C PHE A 120 -8.25 -7.64 4.90
N ALA A 121 -8.17 -6.89 5.99
CA ALA A 121 -9.19 -5.95 6.42
C ALA A 121 -8.69 -4.50 6.52
N GLY A 122 -7.41 -4.28 6.28
CA GLY A 122 -6.84 -2.93 6.30
C GLY A 122 -5.36 -2.92 6.64
N ILE A 123 -4.78 -1.74 6.53
CA ILE A 123 -3.35 -1.52 6.77
C ILE A 123 -3.09 -0.11 7.31
N GLU A 124 -2.12 -0.02 8.19
CA GLU A 124 -1.55 1.20 8.75
C GLU A 124 -0.02 1.10 8.66
N PRO A 125 0.61 1.60 7.60
CA PRO A 125 2.06 1.75 7.53
C PRO A 125 2.52 2.88 8.44
N ASP A 126 3.61 2.64 9.15
CA ASP A 126 4.31 3.62 9.98
C ASP A 126 5.75 3.72 9.49
N ILE A 127 5.99 4.65 8.56
CA ILE A 127 7.30 4.91 7.98
C ILE A 127 8.14 5.66 9.01
N ARG A 128 9.25 5.06 9.42
CA ARG A 128 10.15 5.60 10.44
C ARG A 128 11.23 6.49 9.84
N TRP A 129 11.72 6.11 8.69
CA TRP A 129 12.69 6.87 7.92
C TRP A 129 12.69 6.37 6.46
N SER A 130 13.12 7.23 5.57
CA SER A 130 13.30 6.91 4.15
C SER A 130 14.57 7.58 3.62
N THR A 131 15.08 7.01 2.53
CA THR A 131 16.14 7.62 1.72
C THR A 131 15.61 7.85 0.32
N GLY A 132 16.12 8.88 -0.35
CA GLY A 132 15.65 9.30 -1.67
C GLY A 132 14.50 10.30 -1.60
N ASN A 133 14.02 10.71 -2.76
CA ASN A 133 12.98 11.73 -2.89
C ASN A 133 11.60 11.09 -3.08
N HIS A 134 10.84 10.95 -1.99
CA HIS A 134 9.51 10.38 -1.98
C HIS A 134 8.50 11.23 -2.79
N GLU A 135 8.61 12.56 -2.68
CA GLU A 135 7.73 13.50 -3.38
C GLU A 135 7.88 13.34 -4.90
N GLU A 136 9.09 13.31 -5.42
CA GLU A 136 9.35 13.11 -6.85
C GLU A 136 8.75 11.79 -7.38
N LEU A 137 8.70 10.77 -6.54
CA LEU A 137 8.21 9.46 -6.93
C LEU A 137 6.67 9.38 -6.92
N PHE A 138 6.00 10.02 -5.96
CA PHE A 138 4.57 9.86 -5.68
C PHE A 138 3.75 11.16 -5.72
N GLN A 139 4.32 12.28 -6.16
CA GLN A 139 3.63 13.58 -6.23
C GLN A 139 2.26 13.47 -6.90
N ASP A 140 2.20 12.84 -8.07
CA ASP A 140 0.94 12.67 -8.82
C ASP A 140 -0.11 11.88 -8.03
N GLY A 141 0.32 10.94 -7.19
CA GLY A 141 -0.54 10.14 -6.32
C GLY A 141 -1.04 10.94 -5.12
N GLU A 142 -0.18 11.78 -4.52
CA GLU A 142 -0.57 12.70 -3.46
C GLU A 142 -1.58 13.72 -3.94
N GLU A 143 -1.38 14.31 -5.11
CA GLU A 143 -2.32 15.27 -5.71
C GLU A 143 -3.70 14.64 -5.97
N LYS A 144 -3.73 13.37 -6.37
CA LYS A 144 -4.98 12.67 -6.71
C LYS A 144 -5.72 12.11 -5.51
N PHE A 145 -5.02 11.57 -4.54
CA PHE A 145 -5.58 10.76 -3.45
C PHE A 145 -5.28 11.30 -2.05
N GLY A 146 -4.32 12.21 -1.90
CA GLY A 146 -3.98 12.85 -0.64
C GLY A 146 -5.06 13.84 -0.18
N GLU A 147 -4.92 14.33 1.05
CA GLU A 147 -5.65 15.51 1.52
C GLU A 147 -4.81 16.76 1.30
N GLU A 148 -5.46 17.87 0.93
CA GLU A 148 -4.80 19.17 0.89
C GLU A 148 -4.20 19.47 2.27
N ARG A 149 -2.90 19.73 2.30
CA ARG A 149 -2.26 20.24 3.52
C ARG A 149 -2.75 21.67 3.69
N GLU A 150 -3.45 21.97 4.81
CA GLU A 150 -3.68 23.35 5.19
C GLU A 150 -2.34 24.08 5.23
N ALA A 151 -2.23 25.13 4.43
CA ALA A 151 -1.04 26.00 4.43
C ALA A 151 -0.84 26.55 5.85
N ARG A 152 0.26 26.12 6.51
CA ARG A 152 0.68 26.65 7.80
C ARG A 152 1.41 27.98 7.61
#